data_aafd0969c889b4242ee3c3cec87b99af
#
_entry.id   aafd0969c889b4242ee3c3cec87b99af
#
_cell.length_a   1.000
_cell.length_b   1.000
_cell.length_c   1.000
_cell.angle_alpha   90.00
_cell.angle_beta   90.00
_cell.angle_gamma   90.00
#
_symmetry.space_group_name_H-M   'P 1'
#
loop_
_entity.id
_entity.type
_entity.pdbx_description
1 polymer ?
#
loop_
_entity_poly.entity_id
_entity_poly.type
_entity_poly.pdbx_seq_one_letter_code
_entity_poly.pdbx_strand_id
1 'polypeptide(L)'
;MELSNVGGGLVSFVASLQAAWDRADSMLCVGLDPDPSRLPAHLAGRSDAILSFCREIVDATAEFACAFKPQIAYFAAARAEEQLEDLVAHIRHAHPGKPVILDVKRGDIGATAEQYAREAFERYRADAATVNPYMGFDSLEPWLAWRDRGVILLCRTSNPGGSDLQALEVGGERLFERVARLAAGPWNTSGQLGLVVGATYPAELARVRAIAGDLPLLVPGIGAQGGDIEATVRAGGRRMIVNSSRAILYASRAEDFAAAAAAVARATRDALREALAPC
;
A
#
# COMPACT_ATOMS: atom_id res chain seq x y z
N MET A 1 -44.08 13.51 7.15
CA MET A 1 -43.39 12.23 7.35
C MET A 1 -41.93 12.51 7.04
N GLU A 2 -41.22 12.98 8.10
CA GLU A 2 -39.82 13.42 8.03
C GLU A 2 -38.92 12.20 7.88
N LEU A 3 -38.17 12.13 6.78
CA LEU A 3 -37.09 11.18 6.61
C LEU A 3 -35.91 11.69 7.45
N SER A 4 -35.69 11.07 8.60
CA SER A 4 -34.51 11.27 9.44
C SER A 4 -33.25 10.93 8.64
N ASN A 5 -32.53 11.98 8.26
CA ASN A 5 -31.21 11.93 7.64
C ASN A 5 -30.22 11.45 8.70
N VAL A 6 -29.95 10.14 8.75
CA VAL A 6 -28.85 9.57 9.54
C VAL A 6 -27.56 9.95 8.85
N GLY A 7 -26.93 11.00 9.34
CA GLY A 7 -25.65 11.52 8.86
C GLY A 7 -24.50 10.51 9.09
N GLY A 8 -24.37 9.53 8.22
CA GLY A 8 -23.17 8.73 8.07
C GLY A 8 -22.15 9.53 7.24
N GLY A 9 -21.35 10.37 7.89
CA GLY A 9 -20.22 11.03 7.21
C GLY A 9 -19.31 9.97 6.60
N LEU A 10 -18.88 10.18 5.35
CA LEU A 10 -17.92 9.32 4.65
C LEU A 10 -16.66 9.19 5.53
N VAL A 11 -16.33 7.97 5.93
CA VAL A 11 -15.11 7.70 6.71
C VAL A 11 -13.92 7.85 5.75
N SER A 12 -12.99 8.76 6.05
CA SER A 12 -11.82 8.97 5.21
C SER A 12 -10.89 7.75 5.23
N PHE A 13 -10.10 7.57 4.17
CA PHE A 13 -9.06 6.52 4.11
C PHE A 13 -8.13 6.56 5.33
N VAL A 14 -7.67 7.75 5.72
CA VAL A 14 -6.74 7.91 6.86
C VAL A 14 -7.39 7.45 8.17
N ALA A 15 -8.68 7.75 8.38
CA ALA A 15 -9.42 7.27 9.55
C ALA A 15 -9.62 5.74 9.52
N SER A 16 -9.94 5.17 8.35
CA SER A 16 -10.05 3.72 8.16
C SER A 16 -8.72 3.02 8.40
N LEU A 17 -7.62 3.59 7.93
CA LEU A 17 -6.28 3.08 8.14
C LEU A 17 -5.87 3.15 9.61
N GLN A 18 -6.16 4.25 10.31
CA GLN A 18 -5.92 4.36 11.75
C GLN A 18 -6.65 3.26 12.53
N ALA A 19 -7.93 3.07 12.24
CA ALA A 19 -8.71 2.01 12.87
C ALA A 19 -8.17 0.60 12.55
N ALA A 20 -7.58 0.41 11.36
CA ALA A 20 -6.96 -0.86 10.97
C ALA A 20 -5.64 -1.11 11.72
N TRP A 21 -4.79 -0.09 11.88
CA TRP A 21 -3.59 -0.17 12.73
C TRP A 21 -3.93 -0.53 14.17
N ASP A 22 -4.90 0.16 14.77
CA ASP A 22 -5.31 -0.05 16.16
C ASP A 22 -5.90 -1.45 16.36
N ARG A 23 -6.76 -1.91 15.43
CA ARG A 23 -7.40 -3.22 15.51
C ARG A 23 -6.43 -4.38 15.34
N ALA A 24 -5.49 -4.27 14.40
CA ALA A 24 -4.49 -5.30 14.13
C ALA A 24 -3.31 -5.24 15.08
N ASP A 25 -3.12 -4.12 15.78
CA ASP A 25 -1.90 -3.75 16.50
C ASP A 25 -0.67 -4.04 15.61
N SER A 26 -0.72 -3.55 14.39
CA SER A 26 0.22 -3.91 13.33
C SER A 26 0.37 -2.80 12.29
N MET A 27 1.59 -2.60 11.81
CA MET A 27 1.89 -1.79 10.63
C MET A 27 2.11 -2.65 9.38
N LEU A 28 2.00 -3.98 9.49
CA LEU A 28 2.24 -4.88 8.36
C LEU A 28 1.16 -4.73 7.30
N CYS A 29 1.59 -4.50 6.07
CA CYS A 29 0.78 -4.62 4.86
C CYS A 29 1.25 -5.85 4.07
N VAL A 30 0.32 -6.74 3.74
CA VAL A 30 0.65 -7.91 2.90
C VAL A 30 0.48 -7.52 1.44
N GLY A 31 1.61 -7.53 0.71
CA GLY A 31 1.61 -7.30 -0.74
C GLY A 31 1.18 -8.55 -1.50
N LEU A 32 0.29 -8.40 -2.47
CA LEU A 32 -0.25 -9.48 -3.29
C LEU A 32 0.26 -9.31 -4.73
N ASP A 33 1.43 -9.90 -4.98
CA ASP A 33 2.16 -9.85 -6.25
C ASP A 33 2.27 -11.29 -6.82
N PRO A 34 1.16 -11.91 -7.29
CA PRO A 34 1.13 -13.32 -7.67
C PRO A 34 1.84 -13.56 -9.00
N ASP A 35 2.94 -14.30 -8.97
CA ASP A 35 3.67 -14.75 -10.16
C ASP A 35 3.18 -16.17 -10.52
N PRO A 36 2.54 -16.39 -11.69
CA PRO A 36 2.03 -17.70 -12.09
C PRO A 36 3.09 -18.80 -12.08
N SER A 37 4.37 -18.45 -12.33
CA SER A 37 5.48 -19.43 -12.35
C SER A 37 5.89 -19.92 -10.95
N ARG A 38 5.40 -19.27 -9.91
CA ARG A 38 5.76 -19.53 -8.51
C ARG A 38 4.60 -20.08 -7.68
N LEU A 39 3.44 -20.25 -8.26
CA LEU A 39 2.28 -20.82 -7.57
C LEU A 39 2.54 -22.27 -7.15
N PRO A 40 1.92 -22.74 -6.05
CA PRO A 40 1.91 -24.15 -5.66
C PRO A 40 1.42 -25.06 -6.79
N ALA A 41 2.04 -26.23 -6.94
CA ALA A 41 1.77 -27.13 -8.07
C ALA A 41 0.30 -27.55 -8.19
N HIS A 42 -0.42 -27.72 -7.07
CA HIS A 42 -1.84 -28.10 -7.06
C HIS A 42 -2.78 -27.00 -7.56
N LEU A 43 -2.32 -25.74 -7.61
CA LEU A 43 -3.05 -24.61 -8.18
C LEU A 43 -2.68 -24.35 -9.65
N ALA A 44 -1.52 -24.86 -10.10
CA ALA A 44 -1.03 -24.60 -11.44
C ALA A 44 -2.01 -25.09 -12.52
N GLY A 45 -2.25 -24.27 -13.55
CA GLY A 45 -3.14 -24.61 -14.66
C GLY A 45 -4.64 -24.45 -14.40
N ARG A 46 -5.06 -24.08 -13.19
CA ARG A 46 -6.46 -23.74 -12.91
C ARG A 46 -6.77 -22.34 -13.46
N SER A 47 -8.00 -22.14 -13.94
CA SER A 47 -8.46 -20.85 -14.43
C SER A 47 -8.52 -19.77 -13.33
N ASP A 48 -8.71 -20.18 -12.08
CA ASP A 48 -8.82 -19.33 -10.89
C ASP A 48 -7.55 -19.38 -10.00
N ALA A 49 -6.42 -19.87 -10.53
CA ALA A 49 -5.21 -20.12 -9.74
C ALA A 49 -4.71 -18.91 -8.96
N ILE A 50 -4.70 -17.73 -9.59
CA ILE A 50 -4.24 -16.48 -8.96
C ILE A 50 -5.19 -16.06 -7.85
N LEU A 51 -6.50 -16.11 -8.10
CA LEU A 51 -7.52 -15.78 -7.10
C LEU A 51 -7.45 -16.74 -5.92
N SER A 52 -7.45 -18.04 -6.17
CA SER A 52 -7.38 -19.06 -5.12
C SER A 52 -6.14 -18.89 -4.25
N PHE A 53 -4.97 -18.74 -4.88
CA PHE A 53 -3.72 -18.48 -4.16
C PHE A 53 -3.79 -17.22 -3.29
N CYS A 54 -4.22 -16.08 -3.86
CA CYS A 54 -4.28 -14.84 -3.12
C CYS A 54 -5.33 -14.86 -2.00
N ARG A 55 -6.47 -15.51 -2.19
CA ARG A 55 -7.50 -15.67 -1.14
C ARG A 55 -6.98 -16.43 0.06
N GLU A 56 -6.35 -17.59 -0.16
CA GLU A 56 -5.78 -18.38 0.93
C GLU A 56 -4.69 -17.62 1.70
N ILE A 57 -3.84 -16.85 0.99
CA ILE A 57 -2.86 -15.95 1.64
C ILE A 57 -3.57 -14.86 2.46
N VAL A 58 -4.59 -14.21 1.91
CA VAL A 58 -5.37 -13.17 2.62
C VAL A 58 -5.99 -13.75 3.88
N ASP A 59 -6.71 -14.87 3.77
CA ASP A 59 -7.41 -15.49 4.89
C ASP A 59 -6.43 -15.90 6.00
N ALA A 60 -5.26 -16.42 5.63
CA ALA A 60 -4.24 -16.86 6.58
C ALA A 60 -3.47 -15.70 7.25
N THR A 61 -3.41 -14.51 6.61
CA THR A 61 -2.59 -13.40 7.09
C THR A 61 -3.39 -12.21 7.63
N ALA A 62 -4.70 -12.18 7.47
CA ALA A 62 -5.55 -11.04 7.82
C ALA A 62 -5.47 -10.64 9.30
N GLU A 63 -5.26 -11.59 10.21
CA GLU A 63 -5.08 -11.31 11.64
C GLU A 63 -3.84 -10.43 11.90
N PHE A 64 -2.78 -10.60 11.10
CA PHE A 64 -1.49 -9.94 11.31
C PHE A 64 -1.34 -8.65 10.50
N ALA A 65 -2.16 -8.45 9.47
CA ALA A 65 -2.06 -7.33 8.54
C ALA A 65 -2.95 -6.15 8.93
N CYS A 66 -2.47 -4.91 8.77
CA CYS A 66 -3.30 -3.71 8.81
C CYS A 66 -3.95 -3.41 7.45
N ALA A 67 -3.38 -3.87 6.35
CA ALA A 67 -3.87 -3.63 4.99
C ALA A 67 -3.40 -4.73 4.03
N PHE A 68 -4.04 -4.81 2.86
CA PHE A 68 -3.59 -5.61 1.72
C PHE A 68 -3.26 -4.71 0.53
N LYS A 69 -2.22 -5.07 -0.23
CA LYS A 69 -1.78 -4.27 -1.37
C LYS A 69 -1.56 -5.12 -2.63
N PRO A 70 -2.61 -5.39 -3.42
CA PRO A 70 -2.45 -6.02 -4.71
C PRO A 70 -1.69 -5.11 -5.69
N GLN A 71 -0.78 -5.72 -6.48
CA GLN A 71 -0.01 -5.06 -7.52
C GLN A 71 -0.63 -5.37 -8.89
N ILE A 72 -1.27 -4.37 -9.50
CA ILE A 72 -2.04 -4.55 -10.75
C ILE A 72 -1.23 -5.18 -11.88
N ALA A 73 0.08 -4.90 -11.96
CA ALA A 73 0.93 -5.39 -13.03
C ALA A 73 0.98 -6.92 -13.12
N TYR A 74 0.91 -7.63 -11.98
CA TYR A 74 0.90 -9.09 -11.96
C TYR A 74 -0.42 -9.66 -12.48
N PHE A 75 -1.53 -9.05 -12.12
CA PHE A 75 -2.86 -9.45 -12.60
C PHE A 75 -3.04 -9.15 -14.08
N ALA A 76 -2.70 -7.93 -14.52
CA ALA A 76 -2.81 -7.53 -15.92
C ALA A 76 -1.91 -8.38 -16.85
N ALA A 77 -0.66 -8.65 -16.46
CA ALA A 77 0.24 -9.50 -17.24
C ALA A 77 -0.27 -10.94 -17.37
N ALA A 78 -1.02 -11.42 -16.38
CA ALA A 78 -1.62 -12.76 -16.37
C ALA A 78 -3.05 -12.78 -16.97
N ARG A 79 -3.59 -11.64 -17.44
CA ARG A 79 -5.00 -11.48 -17.88
C ARG A 79 -5.99 -11.92 -16.80
N ALA A 80 -5.75 -11.52 -15.57
CA ALA A 80 -6.47 -11.90 -14.37
C ALA A 80 -7.13 -10.70 -13.67
N GLU A 81 -7.53 -9.68 -14.43
CA GLU A 81 -8.13 -8.45 -13.88
C GLU A 81 -9.46 -8.74 -13.18
N GLU A 82 -10.29 -9.66 -13.70
CA GLU A 82 -11.52 -10.11 -13.04
C GLU A 82 -11.21 -10.82 -11.71
N GLN A 83 -10.12 -11.61 -11.66
CA GLN A 83 -9.69 -12.23 -10.41
C GLN A 83 -9.21 -11.20 -9.38
N LEU A 84 -8.69 -10.04 -9.82
CA LEU A 84 -8.37 -8.93 -8.91
C LEU A 84 -9.64 -8.29 -8.35
N GLU A 85 -10.68 -8.10 -9.15
CA GLU A 85 -11.99 -7.60 -8.69
C GLU A 85 -12.59 -8.53 -7.63
N ASP A 86 -12.60 -9.84 -7.90
CA ASP A 86 -13.10 -10.86 -6.98
C ASP A 86 -12.27 -10.94 -5.69
N LEU A 87 -10.94 -10.76 -5.78
CA LEU A 87 -10.06 -10.73 -4.62
C LEU A 87 -10.36 -9.54 -3.72
N VAL A 88 -10.53 -8.35 -4.29
CA VAL A 88 -10.90 -7.15 -3.51
C VAL A 88 -12.27 -7.32 -2.88
N ALA A 89 -13.24 -7.88 -3.62
CA ALA A 89 -14.55 -8.20 -3.08
C ALA A 89 -14.47 -9.20 -1.91
N HIS A 90 -13.63 -10.23 -2.03
CA HIS A 90 -13.37 -11.19 -0.95
C HIS A 90 -12.80 -10.51 0.29
N ILE A 91 -11.74 -9.69 0.14
CA ILE A 91 -11.12 -8.98 1.28
C ILE A 91 -12.17 -8.12 1.99
N ARG A 92 -12.98 -7.38 1.27
CA ARG A 92 -14.01 -6.50 1.85
C ARG A 92 -15.11 -7.26 2.57
N HIS A 93 -15.49 -8.43 2.06
CA HIS A 93 -16.55 -9.26 2.66
C HIS A 93 -16.06 -10.09 3.85
N ALA A 94 -14.95 -10.81 3.68
CA ALA A 94 -14.44 -11.74 4.69
C ALA A 94 -13.64 -11.04 5.80
N HIS A 95 -12.98 -9.92 5.48
CA HIS A 95 -12.10 -9.18 6.40
C HIS A 95 -12.46 -7.70 6.46
N PRO A 96 -13.69 -7.34 6.89
CA PRO A 96 -14.15 -5.95 6.92
C PRO A 96 -13.24 -5.08 7.80
N GLY A 97 -12.93 -3.89 7.30
CA GLY A 97 -12.03 -2.94 7.96
C GLY A 97 -10.54 -3.19 7.72
N LYS A 98 -10.19 -4.04 6.75
CA LYS A 98 -8.84 -4.14 6.19
C LYS A 98 -8.79 -3.31 4.89
N PRO A 99 -8.14 -2.14 4.87
CA PRO A 99 -8.01 -1.34 3.67
C PRO A 99 -7.28 -2.09 2.55
N VAL A 100 -7.75 -1.91 1.32
CA VAL A 100 -7.09 -2.39 0.11
C VAL A 100 -6.42 -1.22 -0.59
N ILE A 101 -5.10 -1.29 -0.76
CA ILE A 101 -4.28 -0.30 -1.44
C ILE A 101 -3.93 -0.85 -2.81
N LEU A 102 -4.46 -0.29 -3.88
CA LEU A 102 -4.14 -0.74 -5.23
C LEU A 102 -2.80 -0.12 -5.68
N ASP A 103 -1.80 -0.97 -5.89
CA ASP A 103 -0.48 -0.52 -6.33
C ASP A 103 -0.46 -0.42 -7.86
N VAL A 104 -0.82 0.74 -8.37
CA VAL A 104 -0.97 1.03 -9.82
C VAL A 104 0.08 1.96 -10.37
N LYS A 105 0.61 2.86 -9.53
CA LYS A 105 1.61 3.90 -9.91
C LYS A 105 1.23 4.66 -11.18
N ARG A 106 -0.08 4.92 -11.36
CA ARG A 106 -0.57 5.69 -12.53
C ARG A 106 -0.07 7.13 -12.46
N GLY A 107 0.08 7.74 -13.62
CA GLY A 107 0.41 9.14 -13.77
C GLY A 107 -0.08 9.59 -15.14
N ASP A 108 -1.09 10.47 -15.16
CA ASP A 108 -1.67 11.07 -16.36
C ASP A 108 -2.43 12.35 -15.97
N ILE A 109 -2.92 13.09 -16.94
CA ILE A 109 -3.59 14.38 -16.75
C ILE A 109 -5.05 14.35 -17.21
N GLY A 110 -5.85 15.28 -16.68
CA GLY A 110 -7.22 15.56 -17.13
C GLY A 110 -8.10 14.31 -17.18
N ALA A 111 -8.84 14.16 -18.28
CA ALA A 111 -9.80 13.06 -18.47
C ALA A 111 -9.17 11.67 -18.39
N THR A 112 -7.90 11.50 -18.78
CA THR A 112 -7.20 10.21 -18.66
C THR A 112 -6.94 9.87 -17.20
N ALA A 113 -6.50 10.83 -16.39
CA ALA A 113 -6.33 10.63 -14.95
C ALA A 113 -7.67 10.30 -14.25
N GLU A 114 -8.79 10.89 -14.70
CA GLU A 114 -10.14 10.52 -14.23
C GLU A 114 -10.48 9.05 -14.51
N GLN A 115 -10.14 8.54 -15.71
CA GLN A 115 -10.38 7.12 -16.03
C GLN A 115 -9.54 6.19 -15.15
N TYR A 116 -8.29 6.55 -14.85
CA TYR A 116 -7.46 5.76 -13.92
C TYR A 116 -7.97 5.81 -12.48
N ALA A 117 -8.49 6.96 -12.02
CA ALA A 117 -9.12 7.06 -10.71
C ALA A 117 -10.40 6.19 -10.64
N ARG A 118 -11.22 6.20 -11.68
CA ARG A 118 -12.39 5.32 -11.80
C ARG A 118 -12.00 3.84 -11.86
N GLU A 119 -10.96 3.47 -12.60
CA GLU A 119 -10.41 2.11 -12.60
C GLU A 119 -10.11 1.66 -11.17
N ALA A 120 -9.37 2.46 -10.39
CA ALA A 120 -8.96 2.09 -9.04
C ALA A 120 -10.13 2.08 -8.04
N PHE A 121 -10.98 3.11 -8.04
CA PHE A 121 -11.94 3.36 -6.97
C PHE A 121 -13.36 2.88 -7.26
N GLU A 122 -13.76 2.82 -8.54
CA GLU A 122 -15.06 2.34 -8.96
C GLU A 122 -15.01 0.87 -9.38
N ARG A 123 -14.13 0.51 -10.33
CA ARG A 123 -14.02 -0.85 -10.83
C ARG A 123 -13.43 -1.79 -9.77
N TYR A 124 -12.20 -1.53 -9.29
CA TYR A 124 -11.55 -2.37 -8.28
C TYR A 124 -11.98 -2.06 -6.85
N ARG A 125 -12.71 -0.99 -6.61
CA ARG A 125 -13.23 -0.59 -5.29
C ARG A 125 -12.13 -0.52 -4.22
N ALA A 126 -10.91 -0.12 -4.61
CA ALA A 126 -9.80 0.07 -3.69
C ALA A 126 -10.06 1.23 -2.71
N ASP A 127 -9.47 1.16 -1.52
CA ASP A 127 -9.57 2.21 -0.51
C ASP A 127 -8.48 3.27 -0.70
N ALA A 128 -7.36 2.90 -1.35
CA ALA A 128 -6.31 3.83 -1.77
C ALA A 128 -5.61 3.34 -3.04
N ALA A 129 -4.91 4.25 -3.73
CA ALA A 129 -4.11 3.93 -4.91
C ALA A 129 -2.74 4.63 -4.85
N THR A 130 -1.70 3.99 -5.41
CA THR A 130 -0.41 4.65 -5.60
C THR A 130 -0.39 5.45 -6.88
N VAL A 131 0.09 6.71 -6.82
CA VAL A 131 0.07 7.66 -7.94
C VAL A 131 1.45 8.30 -8.12
N ASN A 132 1.83 8.54 -9.38
CA ASN A 132 3.07 9.20 -9.72
C ASN A 132 2.84 10.73 -9.81
N PRO A 133 3.50 11.54 -8.96
CA PRO A 133 3.29 12.99 -8.94
C PRO A 133 4.12 13.77 -9.94
N TYR A 134 4.88 13.11 -10.83
CA TYR A 134 5.85 13.75 -11.72
C TYR A 134 5.24 14.83 -12.61
N MET A 135 3.96 14.70 -12.99
CA MET A 135 3.25 15.67 -13.84
C MET A 135 2.60 16.82 -13.08
N GLY A 136 2.82 16.95 -11.77
CA GLY A 136 2.33 18.07 -10.98
C GLY A 136 0.93 17.89 -10.39
N PHE A 137 0.40 18.96 -9.77
CA PHE A 137 -0.81 18.89 -8.95
C PHE A 137 -2.09 18.60 -9.75
N ASP A 138 -2.22 19.17 -10.92
CA ASP A 138 -3.37 18.96 -11.81
C ASP A 138 -3.56 17.49 -12.22
N SER A 139 -2.45 16.70 -12.23
CA SER A 139 -2.51 15.25 -12.43
C SER A 139 -3.08 14.49 -11.22
N LEU A 140 -3.10 15.13 -10.04
CA LEU A 140 -3.61 14.54 -8.79
C LEU A 140 -5.07 14.91 -8.50
N GLU A 141 -5.54 16.06 -9.02
CA GLU A 141 -6.90 16.55 -8.76
C GLU A 141 -8.00 15.52 -9.07
N PRO A 142 -7.95 14.76 -10.19
CA PRO A 142 -8.95 13.74 -10.49
C PRO A 142 -9.02 12.62 -9.43
N TRP A 143 -7.90 12.27 -8.81
CA TRP A 143 -7.82 11.30 -7.72
C TRP A 143 -8.37 11.87 -6.42
N LEU A 144 -8.05 13.14 -6.12
CA LEU A 144 -8.49 13.83 -4.91
C LEU A 144 -10.00 14.19 -4.94
N ALA A 145 -10.66 14.08 -6.07
CA ALA A 145 -12.12 14.20 -6.17
C ALA A 145 -12.86 13.09 -5.39
N TRP A 146 -12.22 11.93 -5.19
CA TRP A 146 -12.73 10.80 -4.40
C TRP A 146 -12.42 10.98 -2.92
N ARG A 147 -13.20 11.79 -2.21
CA ARG A 147 -12.92 12.31 -0.86
C ARG A 147 -12.73 11.27 0.24
N ASP A 148 -13.27 10.09 0.09
CA ASP A 148 -13.15 8.95 1.02
C ASP A 148 -11.95 8.04 0.71
N ARG A 149 -11.24 8.28 -0.40
CA ARG A 149 -10.14 7.44 -0.88
C ARG A 149 -8.78 8.04 -0.56
N GLY A 150 -7.78 7.16 -0.39
CA GLY A 150 -6.39 7.55 -0.20
C GLY A 150 -5.63 7.68 -1.52
N VAL A 151 -4.75 8.67 -1.60
CA VAL A 151 -3.84 8.87 -2.74
C VAL A 151 -2.41 8.85 -2.22
N ILE A 152 -1.65 7.80 -2.54
CA ILE A 152 -0.31 7.58 -2.00
C ILE A 152 0.71 7.89 -3.10
N LEU A 153 1.41 9.02 -2.95
CA LEU A 153 2.31 9.56 -3.96
C LEU A 153 3.70 8.91 -3.89
N LEU A 154 4.28 8.58 -5.06
CA LEU A 154 5.69 8.20 -5.12
C LEU A 154 6.54 9.38 -4.64
N CYS A 155 7.40 9.12 -3.66
CA CYS A 155 8.28 10.14 -3.07
C CYS A 155 9.75 9.70 -3.16
N ARG A 156 10.17 8.72 -2.37
CA ARG A 156 11.51 8.14 -2.43
C ARG A 156 11.39 6.62 -2.59
N THR A 157 11.66 6.14 -3.78
CA THR A 157 11.49 4.71 -4.11
C THR A 157 12.71 3.88 -3.73
N SER A 158 12.52 2.57 -3.48
CA SER A 158 13.55 1.66 -2.96
C SER A 158 14.58 1.19 -3.98
N ASN A 159 14.32 1.40 -5.29
CA ASN A 159 15.20 0.98 -6.38
C ASN A 159 16.40 1.92 -6.54
N PRO A 160 17.59 1.41 -6.92
CA PRO A 160 18.79 2.23 -7.11
C PRO A 160 18.61 3.40 -8.07
N GLY A 161 17.94 3.21 -9.20
CA GLY A 161 17.65 4.24 -10.21
C GLY A 161 16.75 5.38 -9.70
N GLY A 162 16.10 5.23 -8.53
CA GLY A 162 15.42 6.35 -7.89
C GLY A 162 16.35 7.54 -7.61
N SER A 163 17.64 7.30 -7.42
CA SER A 163 18.62 8.35 -7.17
C SER A 163 18.92 9.21 -8.39
N ASP A 164 18.64 8.75 -9.63
CA ASP A 164 18.90 9.51 -10.85
C ASP A 164 18.05 10.81 -10.93
N LEU A 165 16.86 10.78 -10.32
CA LEU A 165 15.95 11.92 -10.28
C LEU A 165 15.65 12.37 -8.84
N GLN A 166 15.24 11.46 -7.98
CA GLN A 166 14.65 11.80 -6.67
C GLN A 166 15.68 12.42 -5.72
N ALA A 167 16.97 12.08 -5.86
CA ALA A 167 18.06 12.61 -5.03
C ALA A 167 18.69 13.90 -5.59
N LEU A 168 18.28 14.37 -6.78
CA LEU A 168 18.76 15.63 -7.33
C LEU A 168 18.41 16.81 -6.43
N GLU A 169 19.36 17.71 -6.24
CA GLU A 169 19.15 18.95 -5.49
C GLU A 169 18.61 20.05 -6.41
N VAL A 170 17.51 20.65 -6.00
CA VAL A 170 16.86 21.76 -6.70
C VAL A 170 16.50 22.84 -5.67
N GLY A 171 17.10 24.00 -5.79
CA GLY A 171 16.81 25.12 -4.89
C GLY A 171 17.14 24.87 -3.42
N GLY A 172 18.16 24.05 -3.12
CA GLY A 172 18.62 23.76 -1.76
C GLY A 172 17.88 22.61 -1.05
N GLU A 173 17.00 21.90 -1.77
CA GLU A 173 16.35 20.69 -1.27
C GLU A 173 16.40 19.56 -2.33
N ARG A 174 16.37 18.30 -1.90
CA ARG A 174 16.29 17.17 -2.82
C ARG A 174 14.87 17.04 -3.40
N LEU A 175 14.77 16.51 -4.61
CA LEU A 175 13.47 16.40 -5.29
C LEU A 175 12.45 15.60 -4.47
N PHE A 176 12.85 14.50 -3.81
CA PHE A 176 11.96 13.74 -2.94
C PHE A 176 11.49 14.56 -1.72
N GLU A 177 12.32 15.45 -1.16
CA GLU A 177 11.95 16.33 -0.07
C GLU A 177 10.93 17.38 -0.54
N ARG A 178 11.10 17.89 -1.76
CA ARG A 178 10.14 18.77 -2.40
C ARG A 178 8.77 18.11 -2.56
N VAL A 179 8.73 16.86 -3.04
CA VAL A 179 7.49 16.09 -3.13
C VAL A 179 6.85 15.90 -1.75
N ALA A 180 7.64 15.54 -0.73
CA ALA A 180 7.14 15.37 0.63
C ALA A 180 6.53 16.68 1.18
N ARG A 181 7.18 17.82 0.95
CA ARG A 181 6.70 19.15 1.38
C ARG A 181 5.41 19.56 0.67
N LEU A 182 5.32 19.31 -0.63
CA LEU A 182 4.11 19.60 -1.39
C LEU A 182 2.94 18.72 -0.91
N ALA A 183 3.19 17.44 -0.67
CA ALA A 183 2.19 16.50 -0.16
C ALA A 183 1.77 16.80 1.28
N ALA A 184 2.67 17.28 2.13
CA ALA A 184 2.33 17.68 3.51
C ALA A 184 1.62 19.05 3.60
N GLY A 185 1.69 19.85 2.54
CA GLY A 185 1.18 21.21 2.51
C GLY A 185 0.15 21.44 1.40
N PRO A 186 0.52 22.20 0.34
CA PRO A 186 -0.46 22.76 -0.60
C PRO A 186 -1.23 21.71 -1.41
N TRP A 187 -0.71 20.49 -1.58
CA TRP A 187 -1.39 19.42 -2.30
C TRP A 187 -2.39 18.63 -1.46
N ASN A 188 -2.26 18.66 -0.13
CA ASN A 188 -3.13 17.88 0.76
C ASN A 188 -4.38 18.65 1.20
N THR A 189 -5.09 19.21 0.26
CA THR A 189 -6.26 20.08 0.52
C THR A 189 -7.42 19.34 1.23
N SER A 190 -7.46 18.02 1.15
CA SER A 190 -8.54 17.16 1.67
C SER A 190 -8.09 16.14 2.70
N GLY A 191 -6.81 16.11 3.07
CA GLY A 191 -6.29 15.17 4.06
C GLY A 191 -6.20 13.70 3.57
N GLN A 192 -6.15 13.48 2.25
CA GLN A 192 -6.17 12.15 1.63
C GLN A 192 -4.79 11.60 1.28
N LEU A 193 -3.74 12.44 1.35
CA LEU A 193 -2.42 12.07 0.84
C LEU A 193 -1.64 11.19 1.80
N GLY A 194 -0.87 10.28 1.21
CA GLY A 194 0.22 9.53 1.80
C GLY A 194 1.41 9.51 0.86
N LEU A 195 2.54 8.93 1.30
CA LEU A 195 3.77 8.89 0.52
C LEU A 195 4.33 7.46 0.45
N VAL A 196 4.88 7.08 -0.70
CA VAL A 196 5.70 5.87 -0.85
C VAL A 196 7.15 6.22 -0.54
N VAL A 197 7.73 5.59 0.49
CA VAL A 197 9.13 5.79 0.90
C VAL A 197 9.77 4.45 1.18
N GLY A 198 10.80 4.09 0.40
CA GLY A 198 11.46 2.79 0.52
C GLY A 198 12.22 2.61 1.83
N ALA A 199 12.19 1.39 2.38
CA ALA A 199 12.94 1.00 3.58
C ALA A 199 14.46 0.94 3.37
N THR A 200 14.92 0.93 2.11
CA THR A 200 16.34 0.76 1.76
C THR A 200 17.23 1.91 2.23
N TYR A 201 16.65 3.09 2.45
CA TYR A 201 17.35 4.31 2.83
C TYR A 201 16.77 4.92 4.12
N PRO A 202 17.09 4.37 5.32
CA PRO A 202 16.50 4.83 6.59
C PRO A 202 16.70 6.32 6.88
N ALA A 203 17.87 6.89 6.54
CA ALA A 203 18.13 8.32 6.73
C ALA A 203 17.19 9.21 5.87
N GLU A 204 16.87 8.78 4.63
CA GLU A 204 15.95 9.49 3.76
C GLU A 204 14.49 9.31 4.23
N LEU A 205 14.15 8.12 4.75
CA LEU A 205 12.87 7.87 5.41
C LEU A 205 12.66 8.80 6.61
N ALA A 206 13.66 8.93 7.48
CA ALA A 206 13.61 9.85 8.62
C ALA A 206 13.45 11.30 8.16
N ARG A 207 14.13 11.69 7.08
CA ARG A 207 14.01 13.01 6.51
C ARG A 207 12.61 13.29 5.95
N VAL A 208 12.04 12.32 5.22
CA VAL A 208 10.65 12.42 4.75
C VAL A 208 9.69 12.49 5.92
N ARG A 209 9.85 11.66 6.96
CA ARG A 209 8.99 11.70 8.15
C ARG A 209 9.02 13.07 8.84
N ALA A 210 10.21 13.67 8.97
CA ALA A 210 10.34 15.02 9.56
C ALA A 210 9.60 16.11 8.76
N ILE A 211 9.52 15.96 7.42
CA ILE A 211 8.81 16.89 6.54
C ILE A 211 7.31 16.60 6.51
N ALA A 212 6.96 15.33 6.37
CA ALA A 212 5.59 14.85 6.14
C ALA A 212 4.72 14.83 7.41
N GLY A 213 5.35 14.97 8.60
CA GLY A 213 4.62 14.91 9.87
C GLY A 213 3.86 13.60 10.02
N ASP A 214 2.55 13.68 10.14
CA ASP A 214 1.65 12.54 10.41
C ASP A 214 1.08 11.86 9.15
N LEU A 215 1.52 12.24 7.94
CA LEU A 215 1.06 11.56 6.73
C LEU A 215 1.37 10.06 6.77
N PRO A 216 0.45 9.20 6.31
CA PRO A 216 0.74 7.78 6.14
C PRO A 216 1.91 7.56 5.19
N LEU A 217 2.88 6.73 5.59
CA LEU A 217 3.99 6.33 4.73
C LEU A 217 3.82 4.86 4.33
N LEU A 218 3.68 4.59 3.04
CA LEU A 218 3.77 3.25 2.49
C LEU A 218 5.25 2.92 2.29
N VAL A 219 5.73 1.94 3.04
CA VAL A 219 7.16 1.61 3.12
C VAL A 219 7.41 0.21 2.55
N PRO A 220 7.69 0.10 1.24
CA PRO A 220 8.12 -1.16 0.63
C PRO A 220 9.61 -1.44 0.88
N GLY A 221 10.00 -2.72 0.75
CA GLY A 221 11.41 -3.11 0.69
C GLY A 221 11.99 -3.72 1.95
N ILE A 222 11.18 -4.02 2.96
CA ILE A 222 11.64 -4.82 4.10
C ILE A 222 11.82 -6.30 3.68
N GLY A 223 12.76 -6.98 4.33
CA GLY A 223 13.06 -8.38 4.08
C GLY A 223 13.72 -8.62 2.73
N ALA A 224 12.96 -8.95 1.70
CA ALA A 224 13.46 -9.37 0.39
C ALA A 224 14.36 -8.34 -0.35
N GLN A 225 14.32 -7.06 0.03
CA GLN A 225 15.17 -5.99 -0.52
C GLN A 225 16.24 -5.50 0.46
N GLY A 226 16.40 -6.18 1.61
CA GLY A 226 17.44 -5.89 2.58
C GLY A 226 17.14 -4.72 3.54
N GLY A 227 15.90 -4.22 3.57
CA GLY A 227 15.49 -3.21 4.55
C GLY A 227 15.47 -3.79 5.96
N ASP A 228 16.20 -3.14 6.87
CA ASP A 228 16.23 -3.44 8.29
C ASP A 228 14.97 -2.93 8.97
N ILE A 229 14.24 -3.81 9.65
CA ILE A 229 12.98 -3.49 10.33
C ILE A 229 13.23 -2.47 11.44
N GLU A 230 14.23 -2.67 12.27
CA GLU A 230 14.52 -1.79 13.41
C GLU A 230 14.92 -0.38 12.94
N ALA A 231 15.82 -0.28 11.97
CA ALA A 231 16.21 0.99 11.38
C ALA A 231 15.03 1.69 10.69
N THR A 232 14.15 0.92 10.00
CA THR A 232 12.95 1.43 9.35
C THR A 232 11.97 2.01 10.36
N VAL A 233 11.70 1.28 11.45
CA VAL A 233 10.77 1.72 12.49
C VAL A 233 11.31 2.93 13.25
N ARG A 234 12.60 2.94 13.56
CA ARG A 234 13.27 4.09 14.20
C ARG A 234 13.17 5.35 13.31
N ALA A 235 13.33 5.20 12.01
CA ALA A 235 13.27 6.30 11.06
C ALA A 235 11.86 6.80 10.77
N GLY A 236 10.89 5.90 10.57
CA GLY A 236 9.54 6.22 10.10
C GLY A 236 8.49 6.38 11.19
N GLY A 237 8.75 5.85 12.40
CA GLY A 237 7.82 5.91 13.53
C GLY A 237 6.56 5.05 13.33
N ARG A 238 5.43 5.47 13.95
CA ARG A 238 4.19 4.67 13.97
C ARG A 238 3.42 4.82 12.68
N ARG A 239 3.03 5.75 12.10
CA ARG A 239 2.10 5.93 10.98
C ARG A 239 2.65 5.41 9.64
N MET A 240 3.05 4.12 9.63
CA MET A 240 3.56 3.44 8.45
C MET A 240 2.65 2.28 8.01
N ILE A 241 2.72 1.99 6.73
CA ILE A 241 2.15 0.83 6.05
C ILE A 241 3.34 0.05 5.51
N VAL A 242 3.90 -0.85 6.33
CA VAL A 242 5.15 -1.54 6.02
C VAL A 242 4.86 -2.76 5.15
N ASN A 243 5.19 -2.66 3.86
CA ASN A 243 4.80 -3.69 2.89
C ASN A 243 5.83 -4.82 2.79
N SER A 244 5.36 -6.04 3.07
CA SER A 244 6.05 -7.29 2.78
C SER A 244 5.25 -8.11 1.77
N SER A 245 5.87 -8.55 0.69
CA SER A 245 5.23 -9.28 -0.40
C SER A 245 5.89 -10.66 -0.59
N ARG A 246 6.98 -10.74 -1.35
CA ARG A 246 7.60 -12.01 -1.76
C ARG A 246 8.01 -12.92 -0.60
N ALA A 247 8.40 -12.36 0.53
CA ALA A 247 8.78 -13.15 1.72
C ALA A 247 7.57 -13.88 2.31
N ILE A 248 6.38 -13.29 2.25
CA ILE A 248 5.13 -13.86 2.74
C ILE A 248 4.54 -14.79 1.68
N LEU A 249 4.31 -14.30 0.47
CA LEU A 249 3.65 -15.04 -0.60
C LEU A 249 4.32 -16.37 -0.94
N TYR A 250 5.65 -16.38 -0.88
CA TYR A 250 6.45 -17.50 -1.34
C TYR A 250 7.28 -18.13 -0.22
N ALA A 251 6.75 -18.08 1.01
CA ALA A 251 7.34 -18.75 2.18
C ALA A 251 7.41 -20.26 2.02
N SER A 252 6.44 -20.86 1.32
CA SER A 252 6.42 -22.24 0.85
C SER A 252 5.85 -22.32 -0.57
N ARG A 253 6.16 -23.41 -1.30
CA ARG A 253 5.55 -23.74 -2.60
C ARG A 253 4.74 -25.04 -2.52
N ALA A 254 4.65 -25.64 -1.35
CA ALA A 254 3.89 -26.86 -1.08
C ALA A 254 2.43 -26.52 -0.72
N GLU A 255 1.66 -27.52 -0.35
CA GLU A 255 0.24 -27.35 0.05
C GLU A 255 0.07 -26.52 1.33
N ASP A 256 1.13 -26.40 2.14
CA ASP A 256 1.17 -25.62 3.37
C ASP A 256 1.46 -24.11 3.16
N PHE A 257 1.46 -23.63 1.91
CA PHE A 257 1.88 -22.25 1.55
C PHE A 257 1.15 -21.17 2.37
N ALA A 258 -0.14 -21.34 2.63
CA ALA A 258 -0.93 -20.37 3.41
C ALA A 258 -0.50 -20.37 4.88
N ALA A 259 -0.25 -21.54 5.48
CA ALA A 259 0.25 -21.63 6.85
C ALA A 259 1.67 -21.06 6.99
N ALA A 260 2.54 -21.31 6.02
CA ALA A 260 3.88 -20.74 5.96
C ALA A 260 3.82 -19.20 5.82
N ALA A 261 2.93 -18.68 4.98
CA ALA A 261 2.70 -17.24 4.85
C ALA A 261 2.22 -16.60 6.16
N ALA A 262 1.29 -17.27 6.87
CA ALA A 262 0.83 -16.81 8.19
C ALA A 262 1.97 -16.74 9.21
N ALA A 263 2.86 -17.74 9.24
CA ALA A 263 4.01 -17.76 10.14
C ALA A 263 4.97 -16.59 9.87
N VAL A 264 5.28 -16.30 8.60
CA VAL A 264 6.12 -15.16 8.21
C VAL A 264 5.43 -13.82 8.50
N ALA A 265 4.14 -13.70 8.21
CA ALA A 265 3.37 -12.48 8.50
C ALA A 265 3.34 -12.18 10.01
N ARG A 266 3.12 -13.21 10.84
CA ARG A 266 3.17 -13.09 12.31
C ARG A 266 4.55 -12.62 12.77
N ALA A 267 5.61 -13.30 12.34
CA ALA A 267 6.98 -12.94 12.73
C ALA A 267 7.33 -11.50 12.31
N THR A 268 6.92 -11.07 11.11
CA THR A 268 7.13 -9.71 10.63
C THR A 268 6.36 -8.68 11.46
N ARG A 269 5.08 -8.94 11.78
CA ARG A 269 4.26 -8.10 12.66
C ARG A 269 4.91 -7.96 14.03
N ASP A 270 5.35 -9.08 14.62
CA ASP A 270 5.95 -9.09 15.95
C ASP A 270 7.26 -8.30 15.98
N ALA A 271 8.14 -8.47 14.99
CA ALA A 271 9.38 -7.68 14.86
C ALA A 271 9.10 -6.17 14.70
N LEU A 272 8.05 -5.78 13.94
CA LEU A 272 7.65 -4.38 13.82
C LEU A 272 7.15 -3.80 15.16
N ARG A 273 6.44 -4.60 15.96
CA ARG A 273 5.96 -4.20 17.30
C ARG A 273 7.10 -4.06 18.30
N GLU A 274 8.03 -5.03 18.32
CA GLU A 274 9.21 -4.99 19.17
C GLU A 274 10.05 -3.75 18.88
N ALA A 275 10.28 -3.42 17.61
CA ALA A 275 11.01 -2.24 17.19
C ALA A 275 10.33 -0.90 17.57
N LEU A 276 9.02 -0.90 17.84
CA LEU A 276 8.25 0.26 18.32
C LEU A 276 8.28 0.44 19.84
N ALA A 277 8.67 -0.60 20.59
CA ALA A 277 8.70 -0.54 22.03
C ALA A 277 9.75 0.50 22.48
N PRO A 278 9.45 1.33 23.49
CA PRO A 278 10.48 2.21 24.06
C PRO A 278 11.59 1.35 24.69
N CYS A 279 12.85 1.74 24.41
CA CYS A 279 14.03 1.17 25.05
C CYS A 279 14.04 1.49 26.56
#